data_0e5d86006a869234d31a115b5a85201b
#
_entry.id   0e5d86006a869234d31a115b5a85201b
#
_cell.length_a   1.000
_cell.length_b   1.000
_cell.length_c   1.000
_cell.angle_alpha   90.00
_cell.angle_beta   90.00
_cell.angle_gamma   90.00
#
_symmetry.space_group_name_H-M   'P 1'
#
loop_
_entity.id
_entity.type
_entity.pdbx_description
1 polymer ?
#
loop_
_entity_poly.entity_id
_entity_poly.type
_entity_poly.pdbx_seq_one_letter_code
_entity_poly.pdbx_strand_id
1 'polypeptide(L)'
;GTFYLHYYDMDDVLDDILTEMLKDTKSLEEHLLCPNRTASNCTFPFCRKVHSTPKYQVLFLDDIVSSRIIDKIADVYKEGYVTWLMSHSLLTFEQAEAVFYFQMNGCLTINKLTLRNQCNDWRQIQKTIDSFIKAGLESFLIHDGRDEPQ
;
A
#
# COMPACT_ATOMS: atom_id res chain seq x y z
N GLY A 1 16.85 28.79 -15.12
CA GLY A 1 15.51 28.30 -15.40
C GLY A 1 14.69 28.07 -14.13
N THR A 2 13.40 27.95 -14.31
CA THR A 2 12.43 27.72 -13.22
C THR A 2 12.67 26.42 -12.44
N PHE A 3 13.34 25.43 -13.03
CA PHE A 3 13.67 24.17 -12.37
C PHE A 3 14.54 24.40 -11.13
N TYR A 4 15.66 25.12 -11.24
CA TYR A 4 16.58 25.36 -10.14
C TYR A 4 16.08 26.35 -9.07
N LEU A 5 14.94 27.00 -9.31
CA LEU A 5 14.29 27.84 -8.29
C LEU A 5 13.48 27.01 -7.29
N HIS A 6 13.09 25.78 -7.65
CA HIS A 6 12.21 24.93 -6.86
C HIS A 6 12.86 23.60 -6.42
N TYR A 7 13.86 23.11 -7.15
CA TYR A 7 14.49 21.81 -6.91
C TYR A 7 16.01 21.91 -6.96
N TYR A 8 16.69 21.23 -6.04
CA TYR A 8 18.14 21.12 -6.05
C TYR A 8 18.63 20.10 -7.06
N ASP A 9 17.90 18.97 -7.19
CA ASP A 9 18.24 17.89 -8.09
C ASP A 9 17.00 17.09 -8.52
N MET A 10 17.21 16.00 -9.26
CA MET A 10 16.13 15.13 -9.73
C MET A 10 15.50 14.32 -8.60
N ASP A 11 16.21 14.12 -7.50
CA ASP A 11 15.68 13.43 -6.33
C ASP A 11 14.61 14.25 -5.64
N ASP A 12 14.79 15.58 -5.55
CA ASP A 12 13.76 16.50 -5.04
C ASP A 12 12.49 16.46 -5.90
N VAL A 13 12.64 16.41 -7.22
CA VAL A 13 11.49 16.29 -8.15
C VAL A 13 10.76 14.97 -7.92
N LEU A 14 11.50 13.89 -7.78
CA LEU A 14 10.92 12.57 -7.55
C LEU A 14 10.19 12.53 -6.20
N ASP A 15 10.77 13.10 -5.15
CA ASP A 15 10.14 13.15 -3.82
C ASP A 15 8.81 13.93 -3.84
N ASP A 16 8.77 15.04 -4.56
CA ASP A 16 7.54 15.81 -4.76
C ASP A 16 6.46 15.00 -5.50
N ILE A 17 6.85 14.29 -6.56
CA ILE A 17 5.92 13.44 -7.32
C ILE A 17 5.39 12.31 -6.44
N LEU A 18 6.26 11.65 -5.66
CA LEU A 18 5.85 10.58 -4.74
C LEU A 18 4.94 11.12 -3.62
N THR A 19 5.24 12.30 -3.10
CA THR A 19 4.40 13.00 -2.13
C THR A 19 3.02 13.29 -2.70
N GLU A 20 2.93 13.77 -3.94
CA GLU A 20 1.67 14.01 -4.65
C GLU A 20 0.90 12.70 -4.90
N MET A 21 1.61 11.63 -5.29
CA MET A 21 1.00 10.31 -5.47
C MET A 21 0.35 9.78 -4.18
N LEU A 22 0.97 10.05 -3.03
CA LEU A 22 0.52 9.56 -1.71
C LEU A 22 -0.44 10.52 -1.00
N LYS A 23 -0.61 11.75 -1.49
CA LYS A 23 -1.35 12.82 -0.81
C LYS A 23 -2.82 12.50 -0.52
N ASP A 24 -3.45 11.71 -1.39
CA ASP A 24 -4.86 11.32 -1.26
C ASP A 24 -5.04 9.97 -0.56
N THR A 25 -3.97 9.41 -0.02
CA THR A 25 -3.96 8.05 0.55
C THR A 25 -4.22 8.03 2.07
N LYS A 26 -4.77 9.09 2.67
CA LYS A 26 -5.28 9.05 4.06
C LYS A 26 -6.27 7.90 4.27
N SER A 27 -6.99 7.51 3.21
CA SER A 27 -7.80 6.31 3.19
C SER A 27 -6.97 5.00 3.21
N LEU A 28 -5.65 5.05 2.96
CA LEU A 28 -4.79 3.87 3.04
C LEU A 28 -4.62 3.43 4.50
N GLU A 29 -4.43 4.36 5.41
CA GLU A 29 -4.35 4.10 6.85
C GLU A 29 -5.69 3.52 7.35
N GLU A 30 -6.81 4.12 6.99
CA GLU A 30 -8.13 3.60 7.29
C GLU A 30 -8.38 2.22 6.66
N HIS A 31 -7.85 1.96 5.46
CA HIS A 31 -7.99 0.68 4.78
C HIS A 31 -7.07 -0.41 5.33
N LEU A 32 -5.85 -0.05 5.71
CA LEU A 32 -4.90 -0.99 6.34
C LEU A 32 -5.34 -1.36 7.75
N LEU A 33 -5.96 -0.42 8.46
CA LEU A 33 -6.34 -0.53 9.87
C LEU A 33 -7.81 -0.92 10.09
N CYS A 34 -8.63 -1.06 9.03
CA CYS A 34 -10.05 -1.36 9.18
C CYS A 34 -10.30 -2.87 9.31
N PRO A 35 -10.70 -3.38 10.50
CA PRO A 35 -11.04 -4.79 10.70
C PRO A 35 -12.31 -5.22 9.94
N ASN A 36 -13.22 -4.28 9.66
CA ASN A 36 -14.48 -4.54 8.96
C ASN A 36 -14.38 -4.28 7.46
N ARG A 37 -13.38 -4.85 6.79
CA ARG A 37 -13.29 -4.83 5.33
C ARG A 37 -14.42 -5.66 4.73
N THR A 38 -15.58 -5.06 4.54
CA THR A 38 -16.58 -5.62 3.65
C THR A 38 -15.97 -5.65 2.25
N ALA A 39 -15.81 -6.85 1.74
CA ALA A 39 -15.01 -7.21 0.57
C ALA A 39 -15.38 -6.52 -0.76
N SER A 40 -16.36 -5.63 -0.78
CA SER A 40 -16.92 -5.10 -2.02
C SER A 40 -16.26 -3.83 -2.57
N ASN A 41 -15.48 -3.09 -1.77
CA ASN A 41 -15.02 -1.75 -2.17
C ASN A 41 -13.55 -1.42 -1.89
N CYS A 42 -12.72 -2.37 -1.46
CA CYS A 42 -11.31 -2.11 -1.23
C CYS A 42 -10.52 -2.14 -2.55
N THR A 43 -10.71 -1.14 -3.36
CA THR A 43 -9.72 -0.77 -4.35
C THR A 43 -8.74 0.15 -3.65
N PHE A 44 -7.51 -0.33 -3.38
CA PHE A 44 -6.45 0.52 -2.86
C PHE A 44 -6.40 1.82 -3.67
N PRO A 45 -6.64 2.98 -3.06
CA PRO A 45 -6.70 4.26 -3.80
C PRO A 45 -5.41 4.51 -4.58
N PHE A 46 -4.27 4.10 -4.01
CA PHE A 46 -2.97 4.16 -4.66
C PHE A 46 -2.92 3.34 -5.96
N CYS A 47 -3.31 2.06 -5.91
CA CYS A 47 -3.28 1.18 -7.08
C CYS A 47 -4.22 1.69 -8.17
N ARG A 48 -5.41 2.18 -7.80
CA ARG A 48 -6.34 2.80 -8.73
C ARG A 48 -5.73 4.04 -9.37
N LYS A 49 -5.11 4.92 -8.58
CA LYS A 49 -4.48 6.16 -9.06
C LYS A 49 -3.36 5.85 -10.06
N VAL A 50 -2.52 4.84 -9.77
CA VAL A 50 -1.47 4.38 -10.69
C VAL A 50 -2.07 3.84 -11.99
N HIS A 51 -3.07 2.95 -11.90
CA HIS A 51 -3.71 2.37 -13.10
C HIS A 51 -4.49 3.37 -13.95
N SER A 52 -5.02 4.45 -13.36
CA SER A 52 -5.79 5.47 -14.07
C SER A 52 -4.96 6.63 -14.62
N THR A 53 -3.69 6.75 -14.26
CA THR A 53 -2.88 7.93 -14.57
C THR A 53 -1.60 7.54 -15.31
N PRO A 54 -1.52 7.73 -16.65
CA PRO A 54 -0.38 7.28 -17.46
C PRO A 54 0.99 7.76 -16.97
N LYS A 55 1.09 9.00 -16.48
CA LYS A 55 2.36 9.53 -15.95
C LYS A 55 2.87 8.71 -14.75
N TYR A 56 1.97 8.21 -13.90
CA TYR A 56 2.35 7.38 -12.76
C TYR A 56 2.70 5.96 -13.16
N GLN A 57 2.08 5.43 -14.23
CA GLN A 57 2.42 4.10 -14.76
C GLN A 57 3.87 4.03 -15.21
N VAL A 58 4.35 5.05 -15.93
CA VAL A 58 5.75 5.12 -16.37
C VAL A 58 6.71 5.11 -15.19
N LEU A 59 6.46 5.95 -14.19
CA LEU A 59 7.29 6.02 -12.98
C LEU A 59 7.25 4.71 -12.18
N PHE A 60 6.08 4.12 -12.07
CA PHE A 60 5.88 2.89 -11.32
C PHE A 60 6.54 1.67 -11.94
N LEU A 61 6.70 1.67 -13.26
CA LEU A 61 7.39 0.60 -13.99
C LEU A 61 8.92 0.71 -13.93
N ASP A 62 9.45 1.86 -13.56
CA ASP A 62 10.89 2.04 -13.36
C ASP A 62 11.31 1.38 -12.04
N ASP A 63 12.36 0.55 -12.08
CA ASP A 63 12.78 -0.25 -10.92
C ASP A 63 13.44 0.61 -9.83
N ILE A 64 14.14 1.69 -10.21
CA ILE A 64 14.77 2.61 -9.25
C ILE A 64 13.68 3.42 -8.53
N VAL A 65 12.75 3.98 -9.30
CA VAL A 65 11.65 4.78 -8.75
C VAL A 65 10.74 3.93 -7.85
N SER A 66 10.46 2.69 -8.24
CA SER A 66 9.57 1.82 -7.47
C SER A 66 10.13 1.42 -6.11
N SER A 67 11.47 1.28 -5.96
CA SER A 67 12.07 1.06 -4.64
C SER A 67 11.85 2.26 -3.70
N ARG A 68 11.98 3.48 -4.22
CA ARG A 68 11.71 4.71 -3.45
C ARG A 68 10.25 4.88 -3.08
N ILE A 69 9.33 4.34 -3.85
CA ILE A 69 7.90 4.30 -3.48
C ILE A 69 7.71 3.51 -2.18
N ILE A 70 8.37 2.37 -2.02
CA ILE A 70 8.31 1.57 -0.79
C ILE A 70 8.85 2.36 0.40
N ASP A 71 10.01 2.99 0.24
CA ASP A 71 10.62 3.80 1.30
C ASP A 71 9.66 4.93 1.73
N LYS A 72 9.08 5.64 0.76
CA LYS A 72 8.13 6.73 1.05
C LYS A 72 6.84 6.23 1.72
N ILE A 73 6.32 5.08 1.31
CA ILE A 73 5.16 4.45 1.96
C ILE A 73 5.53 4.05 3.40
N ALA A 74 6.73 3.50 3.62
CA ALA A 74 7.20 3.11 4.93
C ALA A 74 7.35 4.33 5.86
N ASP A 75 7.91 5.44 5.37
CA ASP A 75 8.07 6.67 6.14
C ASP A 75 6.72 7.22 6.65
N VAL A 76 5.67 7.07 5.86
CA VAL A 76 4.35 7.64 6.19
C VAL A 76 3.49 6.67 7.00
N TYR A 77 3.49 5.36 6.69
CA TYR A 77 2.48 4.43 7.18
C TYR A 77 3.01 3.30 8.06
N LYS A 78 4.32 3.02 8.06
CA LYS A 78 4.86 1.85 8.76
C LYS A 78 4.59 1.90 10.26
N GLU A 79 4.85 3.04 10.90
CA GLU A 79 4.69 3.19 12.35
C GLU A 79 3.24 2.92 12.79
N GLY A 80 2.27 3.54 12.13
CA GLY A 80 0.85 3.35 12.42
C GLY A 80 0.40 1.91 12.20
N TYR A 81 0.82 1.31 11.08
CA TYR A 81 0.49 -0.07 10.74
C TYR A 81 1.05 -1.07 11.77
N VAL A 82 2.34 -0.96 12.08
CA VAL A 82 3.03 -1.86 13.02
C VAL A 82 2.44 -1.73 14.42
N THR A 83 2.21 -0.50 14.89
CA THR A 83 1.59 -0.23 16.19
C THR A 83 0.20 -0.82 16.29
N TRP A 84 -0.61 -0.64 15.25
CA TRP A 84 -1.96 -1.23 15.20
C TRP A 84 -1.90 -2.76 15.24
N LEU A 85 -1.06 -3.37 14.41
CA LEU A 85 -0.95 -4.83 14.33
C LEU A 85 -0.49 -5.44 15.66
N MET A 86 0.50 -4.82 16.31
CA MET A 86 0.96 -5.24 17.64
C MET A 86 -0.10 -5.11 18.72
N SER A 87 -0.93 -4.06 18.66
CA SER A 87 -1.98 -3.85 19.66
C SER A 87 -3.18 -4.79 19.53
N HIS A 88 -3.36 -5.42 18.34
CA HIS A 88 -4.47 -6.33 18.05
C HIS A 88 -4.03 -7.79 17.85
N SER A 89 -2.75 -8.10 18.07
CA SER A 89 -2.19 -9.44 17.91
C SER A 89 -1.11 -9.72 18.95
N LEU A 90 -0.56 -10.93 18.94
CA LEU A 90 0.61 -11.30 19.76
C LEU A 90 1.94 -11.17 19.00
N LEU A 91 1.96 -10.47 17.87
CA LEU A 91 3.16 -10.29 17.08
C LEU A 91 4.15 -9.36 17.78
N THR A 92 5.45 -9.68 17.67
CA THR A 92 6.52 -8.75 18.06
C THR A 92 6.64 -7.62 17.03
N PHE A 93 7.41 -6.59 17.36
CA PHE A 93 7.70 -5.50 16.44
C PHE A 93 8.29 -6.01 15.12
N GLU A 94 9.30 -6.88 15.19
CA GLU A 94 9.98 -7.42 14.02
C GLU A 94 9.05 -8.26 13.15
N GLN A 95 8.13 -9.01 13.75
CA GLN A 95 7.13 -9.79 13.03
C GLN A 95 6.11 -8.88 12.34
N ALA A 96 5.61 -7.87 13.02
CA ALA A 96 4.67 -6.90 12.46
C ALA A 96 5.33 -6.06 11.33
N GLU A 97 6.58 -5.64 11.51
CA GLU A 97 7.36 -4.94 10.48
C GLU A 97 7.60 -5.84 9.25
N ALA A 98 7.92 -7.11 9.45
CA ALA A 98 8.07 -8.07 8.35
C ALA A 98 6.77 -8.25 7.56
N VAL A 99 5.62 -8.33 8.23
CA VAL A 99 4.29 -8.39 7.59
C VAL A 99 4.03 -7.13 6.76
N PHE A 100 4.36 -5.94 7.30
CA PHE A 100 4.23 -4.68 6.56
C PHE A 100 5.02 -4.71 5.25
N TYR A 101 6.32 -5.01 5.30
CA TYR A 101 7.16 -5.02 4.10
C TYR A 101 6.77 -6.13 3.11
N PHE A 102 6.40 -7.30 3.59
CA PHE A 102 5.89 -8.38 2.75
C PHE A 102 4.66 -7.93 1.96
N GLN A 103 3.70 -7.33 2.64
CA GLN A 103 2.47 -6.83 2.05
C GLN A 103 2.74 -5.72 1.03
N MET A 104 3.55 -4.71 1.40
CA MET A 104 3.84 -3.59 0.52
C MET A 104 4.60 -4.01 -0.73
N ASN A 105 5.66 -4.80 -0.59
CA ASN A 105 6.43 -5.30 -1.73
C ASN A 105 5.59 -6.22 -2.63
N GLY A 106 4.80 -7.11 -2.05
CA GLY A 106 3.89 -7.98 -2.79
C GLY A 106 2.87 -7.19 -3.60
N CYS A 107 2.19 -6.24 -2.98
CA CYS A 107 1.22 -5.38 -3.66
C CYS A 107 1.85 -4.58 -4.80
N LEU A 108 3.02 -3.96 -4.58
CA LEU A 108 3.72 -3.20 -5.62
C LEU A 108 4.14 -4.10 -6.78
N THR A 109 4.68 -5.28 -6.51
CA THR A 109 5.09 -6.24 -7.53
C THR A 109 3.92 -6.70 -8.39
N ILE A 110 2.78 -7.02 -7.77
CA ILE A 110 1.57 -7.43 -8.50
C ILE A 110 1.04 -6.29 -9.38
N ASN A 111 1.05 -5.04 -8.88
CA ASN A 111 0.65 -3.89 -9.69
C ASN A 111 1.58 -3.67 -10.89
N LYS A 112 2.90 -3.80 -10.70
CA LYS A 112 3.86 -3.74 -11.82
C LYS A 112 3.60 -4.84 -12.85
N LEU A 113 3.35 -6.06 -12.40
CA LEU A 113 3.05 -7.19 -13.26
C LEU A 113 1.79 -6.97 -14.10
N THR A 114 0.72 -6.49 -13.47
CA THR A 114 -0.55 -6.22 -14.17
C THR A 114 -0.41 -5.08 -15.19
N LEU A 115 0.38 -4.05 -14.89
CA LEU A 115 0.67 -2.97 -15.84
C LEU A 115 1.54 -3.45 -17.01
N ARG A 116 2.61 -4.20 -16.76
CA ARG A 116 3.49 -4.75 -17.81
C ARG A 116 2.75 -5.67 -18.76
N ASN A 117 1.86 -6.50 -18.23
CA ASN A 117 1.10 -7.47 -19.00
C ASN A 117 -0.20 -6.89 -19.60
N GLN A 118 -0.47 -5.61 -19.39
CA GLN A 118 -1.71 -4.94 -19.84
C GLN A 118 -2.97 -5.74 -19.47
N CYS A 119 -3.00 -6.26 -18.25
CA CYS A 119 -4.09 -7.11 -17.79
C CYS A 119 -5.40 -6.32 -17.69
N ASN A 120 -6.40 -6.70 -18.49
CA ASN A 120 -7.73 -6.09 -18.44
C ASN A 120 -8.45 -6.40 -17.12
N ASP A 121 -8.12 -7.53 -16.50
CA ASP A 121 -8.75 -8.02 -15.28
C ASP A 121 -7.98 -7.67 -14.00
N TRP A 122 -7.18 -6.59 -14.02
CA TRP A 122 -6.38 -6.17 -12.86
C TRP A 122 -7.21 -6.03 -11.58
N ARG A 123 -8.47 -5.63 -11.70
CA ARG A 123 -9.40 -5.51 -10.55
C ARG A 123 -9.71 -6.86 -9.91
N GLN A 124 -9.82 -7.92 -10.71
CA GLN A 124 -10.05 -9.26 -10.19
C GLN A 124 -8.80 -9.82 -9.50
N ILE A 125 -7.62 -9.56 -10.07
CA ILE A 125 -6.33 -9.88 -9.44
C ILE A 125 -6.22 -9.16 -8.10
N GLN A 126 -6.54 -7.86 -8.07
CA GLN A 126 -6.54 -7.05 -6.84
C GLN A 126 -7.46 -7.65 -5.75
N LYS A 127 -8.69 -8.02 -6.10
CA LYS A 127 -9.62 -8.65 -5.16
C LYS A 127 -9.08 -9.97 -4.60
N THR A 128 -8.41 -10.77 -5.43
CA THR A 128 -7.79 -12.02 -5.00
C THR A 128 -6.69 -11.76 -3.98
N ILE A 129 -5.82 -10.78 -4.24
CA ILE A 129 -4.75 -10.40 -3.33
C ILE A 129 -5.31 -9.79 -2.03
N ASP A 130 -6.33 -8.95 -2.12
CA ASP A 130 -6.99 -8.37 -0.93
C ASP A 130 -7.59 -9.47 -0.04
N SER A 131 -8.23 -10.47 -0.63
CA SER A 131 -8.79 -11.62 0.10
C SER A 131 -7.69 -12.44 0.79
N PHE A 132 -6.58 -12.66 0.09
CA PHE A 132 -5.42 -13.36 0.65
C PHE A 132 -4.80 -12.61 1.84
N ILE A 133 -4.57 -11.31 1.68
CA ILE A 133 -4.02 -10.45 2.75
C ILE A 133 -4.97 -10.43 3.95
N LYS A 134 -6.27 -10.26 3.71
CA LYS A 134 -7.29 -10.23 4.76
C LYS A 134 -7.27 -11.54 5.56
N ALA A 135 -7.33 -12.69 4.91
CA ALA A 135 -7.30 -13.99 5.57
C ALA A 135 -6.01 -14.19 6.37
N GLY A 136 -4.86 -13.76 5.84
CA GLY A 136 -3.57 -13.80 6.53
C GLY A 136 -3.56 -12.93 7.78
N LEU A 137 -4.03 -11.69 7.69
CA LEU A 137 -4.09 -10.77 8.84
C LEU A 137 -5.08 -11.27 9.90
N GLU A 138 -6.24 -11.77 9.51
CA GLU A 138 -7.23 -12.33 10.43
C GLU A 138 -6.67 -13.49 11.27
N SER A 139 -5.72 -14.26 10.73
CA SER A 139 -5.07 -15.35 11.46
C SER A 139 -4.20 -14.89 12.64
N PHE A 140 -3.79 -13.62 12.68
CA PHE A 140 -3.00 -13.04 13.76
C PHE A 140 -3.83 -12.29 14.79
N LEU A 141 -5.05 -11.84 14.41
CA LEU A 141 -5.87 -10.98 15.28
C LEU A 141 -6.38 -11.76 16.48
N ILE A 142 -6.35 -11.10 17.64
CA ILE A 142 -6.98 -11.59 18.87
C ILE A 142 -8.46 -11.27 18.76
N HIS A 143 -9.29 -12.31 18.69
CA HIS A 143 -10.75 -12.17 18.80
C HIS A 143 -11.11 -12.10 20.29
N ASP A 144 -11.35 -10.90 20.81
CA ASP A 144 -12.04 -10.77 22.09
C ASP A 144 -13.45 -11.35 21.89
N GLY A 145 -13.77 -12.43 22.61
CA GLY A 145 -15.01 -13.19 22.47
C GLY A 145 -16.32 -12.42 22.80
N ARG A 146 -16.36 -11.12 22.50
CA ARG A 146 -17.49 -10.23 22.68
C ARG A 146 -18.34 -10.04 21.42
N ASP A 147 -17.93 -10.59 20.30
CA ASP A 147 -18.63 -10.45 19.01
C ASP A 147 -19.32 -11.75 18.55
N GLU A 148 -19.71 -12.66 19.46
CA GLU A 148 -20.68 -13.69 19.10
C GLU A 148 -22.09 -13.06 19.12
N PRO A 149 -22.77 -12.92 17.96
CA PRO A 149 -24.19 -12.58 17.95
C PRO A 149 -24.96 -13.75 18.55
N GLN A 150 -25.69 -13.45 19.65
CA GLN A 150 -26.70 -14.35 20.19
C GLN A 150 -27.86 -14.53 19.20
#